data_6cd5cfa1629f2864d0273903c58df17d
#
_entry.id   6cd5cfa1629f2864d0273903c58df17d
#
_cell.length_a   1.000
_cell.length_b   1.000
_cell.length_c   1.000
_cell.angle_alpha   90.00
_cell.angle_beta   90.00
_cell.angle_gamma   90.00
#
_symmetry.space_group_name_H-M   'P 1'
#
loop_
_entity.id
_entity.type
_entity.pdbx_description
1 polymer ?
#
loop_
_entity_poly.entity_id
_entity_poly.type
_entity_poly.pdbx_seq_one_letter_code
_entity_poly.pdbx_strand_id
1 'polypeptide(L)'
;MIPYSLLYPITNTRRSAVRLDGLWRFQFDPESKGMGEKWQEHGLPDSISMAVPGSFSEVFTETEERDYCGDFWYETEFYLPSDHAGKKQYIRFGSVTNRCRVYCNGVLVAEHEGGFLPVVADVTDVAAADGPNRLVVWVNNELNETSMPCGAVKTTRTGRKINAPYFDFFNFGGIHRSVWLVQTNPEAIQDYTVDYELDGEDALVHYQVVTNGETTVSVALRDAKGQIVAQAEGKEGTLKVEKAHLWKVRNAYLYTFTATVGTVD
;
A
#
# COMPACT_ATOMS: atom_id res chain seq x y z
N MET A 1 -15.52 -2.05 -0.69
CA MET A 1 -14.11 -2.49 -0.50
C MET A 1 -13.25 -1.25 -0.60
N ILE A 2 -12.42 -0.98 0.39
CA ILE A 2 -11.48 0.13 0.33
C ILE A 2 -10.37 -0.32 -0.62
N PRO A 3 -10.11 0.39 -1.73
CA PRO A 3 -9.13 -0.04 -2.72
C PRO A 3 -7.68 0.01 -2.20
N TYR A 4 -7.44 0.74 -1.13
CA TYR A 4 -6.16 0.84 -0.42
C TYR A 4 -6.40 1.35 1.00
N SER A 5 -5.48 1.03 1.92
CA SER A 5 -5.48 1.59 3.27
C SER A 5 -4.31 2.56 3.41
N LEU A 6 -4.58 3.75 3.92
CA LEU A 6 -3.56 4.75 4.26
C LEU A 6 -2.84 4.43 5.56
N LEU A 7 -3.36 3.49 6.36
CA LEU A 7 -2.73 3.09 7.61
C LEU A 7 -1.31 2.58 7.37
N TYR A 8 -0.35 3.18 8.08
CA TYR A 8 1.00 2.68 8.08
C TYR A 8 1.07 1.39 8.90
N PRO A 9 1.77 0.34 8.43
CA PRO A 9 1.87 -0.91 9.17
C PRO A 9 2.54 -0.72 10.53
N ILE A 10 1.84 -1.13 11.58
CA ILE A 10 2.33 -1.09 12.96
C ILE A 10 2.13 -2.45 13.62
N THR A 11 2.91 -2.72 14.66
CA THR A 11 2.72 -3.89 15.51
C THR A 11 2.26 -3.44 16.90
N ASN A 12 1.18 -4.05 17.38
CA ASN A 12 0.66 -3.88 18.73
C ASN A 12 0.06 -5.21 19.21
N THR A 13 -0.77 -5.21 20.24
CA THR A 13 -1.39 -6.44 20.78
C THR A 13 -2.44 -7.07 19.88
N ARG A 14 -2.92 -6.37 18.83
CA ARG A 14 -3.98 -6.80 17.92
C ARG A 14 -3.57 -6.87 16.47
N ARG A 15 -2.45 -6.23 16.14
CA ARG A 15 -1.87 -6.18 14.80
C ARG A 15 -0.43 -6.65 14.82
N SER A 16 -0.03 -7.35 13.80
CA SER A 16 1.38 -7.56 13.50
C SER A 16 1.68 -7.15 12.07
N ALA A 17 2.89 -6.65 11.86
CA ALA A 17 3.38 -6.27 10.55
C ALA A 17 4.80 -6.82 10.38
N VAL A 18 4.95 -7.72 9.42
CA VAL A 18 6.22 -8.35 9.07
C VAL A 18 6.65 -7.86 7.71
N ARG A 19 7.89 -7.40 7.59
CA ARG A 19 8.44 -6.98 6.29
C ARG A 19 8.72 -8.20 5.42
N LEU A 20 8.34 -8.09 4.16
CA LEU A 20 8.69 -9.02 3.09
C LEU A 20 9.79 -8.44 2.18
N ASP A 21 10.41 -7.34 2.62
CA ASP A 21 11.55 -6.71 1.92
C ASP A 21 12.71 -7.70 1.81
N GLY A 22 13.45 -7.64 0.71
CA GLY A 22 14.59 -8.51 0.48
C GLY A 22 14.89 -8.72 -1.00
N LEU A 23 15.48 -9.85 -1.33
CA LEU A 23 15.74 -10.24 -2.71
C LEU A 23 14.58 -11.11 -3.20
N TRP A 24 13.87 -10.61 -4.20
CA TRP A 24 12.78 -11.31 -4.87
C TRP A 24 13.27 -11.83 -6.22
N ARG A 25 12.60 -12.84 -6.77
CA ARG A 25 12.77 -13.23 -8.16
C ARG A 25 12.12 -12.16 -9.03
N PHE A 26 12.77 -11.83 -10.14
CA PHE A 26 12.34 -10.78 -11.06
C PHE A 26 12.56 -11.22 -12.51
N GLN A 27 11.65 -10.87 -13.40
CA GLN A 27 11.76 -11.15 -14.83
C GLN A 27 11.07 -10.09 -15.66
N PHE A 28 11.77 -9.56 -16.67
CA PHE A 28 11.14 -8.78 -17.72
C PHE A 28 10.29 -9.67 -18.63
N ASP A 29 9.21 -9.11 -19.17
CA ASP A 29 8.28 -9.81 -20.07
C ASP A 29 8.03 -8.98 -21.34
N PRO A 30 9.04 -8.82 -22.20
CA PRO A 30 8.97 -7.94 -23.37
C PRO A 30 7.92 -8.40 -24.41
N GLU A 31 7.57 -9.66 -24.40
CA GLU A 31 6.57 -10.26 -25.29
C GLU A 31 5.18 -10.33 -24.66
N SER A 32 5.02 -9.88 -23.40
CA SER A 32 3.78 -9.96 -22.60
C SER A 32 3.18 -11.38 -22.56
N LYS A 33 4.05 -12.39 -22.51
CA LYS A 33 3.66 -13.81 -22.56
C LYS A 33 3.32 -14.41 -21.20
N GLY A 34 3.79 -13.78 -20.10
CA GLY A 34 3.69 -14.34 -18.77
C GLY A 34 2.28 -14.66 -18.32
N MET A 35 1.28 -13.85 -18.73
CA MET A 35 -0.13 -14.16 -18.48
C MET A 35 -0.60 -15.43 -19.24
N GLY A 36 -0.21 -15.54 -20.50
CA GLY A 36 -0.58 -16.71 -21.34
C GLY A 36 0.10 -17.99 -20.88
N GLU A 37 1.34 -17.89 -20.43
CA GLU A 37 2.13 -19.00 -19.89
C GLU A 37 1.85 -19.25 -18.39
N LYS A 38 0.98 -18.46 -17.77
CA LYS A 38 0.52 -18.61 -16.38
C LYS A 38 1.65 -18.57 -15.38
N TRP A 39 2.56 -17.60 -15.49
CA TRP A 39 3.66 -17.45 -14.55
C TRP A 39 3.19 -17.26 -13.10
N GLN A 40 1.99 -16.69 -12.91
CA GLN A 40 1.36 -16.60 -11.57
C GLN A 40 1.06 -17.98 -10.96
N GLU A 41 0.89 -19.04 -11.78
CA GLU A 41 0.61 -20.42 -11.32
C GLU A 41 1.90 -21.27 -11.25
N HIS A 42 2.81 -21.10 -12.22
CA HIS A 42 3.96 -21.98 -12.40
C HIS A 42 5.29 -21.38 -11.90
N GLY A 43 5.33 -20.08 -11.61
CA GLY A 43 6.53 -19.34 -11.25
C GLY A 43 7.25 -18.72 -12.46
N LEU A 44 8.22 -17.85 -12.17
CA LEU A 44 8.99 -17.14 -13.20
C LEU A 44 10.09 -18.07 -13.77
N PRO A 45 10.10 -18.35 -15.11
CA PRO A 45 11.01 -19.34 -15.70
C PRO A 45 12.49 -18.90 -15.67
N ASP A 46 12.80 -17.64 -16.05
CA ASP A 46 14.16 -17.14 -16.25
C ASP A 46 14.44 -15.92 -15.35
N SER A 47 14.15 -16.05 -14.07
CA SER A 47 14.23 -14.95 -13.13
C SER A 47 15.67 -14.67 -12.66
N ILE A 48 15.93 -13.41 -12.37
CA ILE A 48 17.09 -12.92 -11.64
C ILE A 48 16.68 -12.44 -10.24
N SER A 49 17.66 -12.14 -9.38
CA SER A 49 17.38 -11.52 -8.07
C SER A 49 17.26 -10.01 -8.19
N MET A 50 16.21 -9.44 -7.60
CA MET A 50 15.95 -8.02 -7.56
C MET A 50 15.63 -7.57 -6.15
N ALA A 51 16.21 -6.44 -5.72
CA ALA A 51 15.91 -5.86 -4.42
C ALA A 51 14.47 -5.31 -4.37
N VAL A 52 13.77 -5.62 -3.30
CA VAL A 52 12.48 -5.02 -2.92
C VAL A 52 12.62 -4.50 -1.48
N PRO A 53 12.38 -3.20 -1.22
CA PRO A 53 12.01 -2.17 -2.19
C PRO A 53 13.19 -1.80 -3.10
N GLY A 54 12.85 -1.41 -4.35
CA GLY A 54 13.80 -0.92 -5.33
C GLY A 54 13.18 -0.71 -6.70
N SER A 55 13.90 0.01 -7.53
CA SER A 55 13.57 0.15 -8.95
C SER A 55 14.65 -0.55 -9.79
N PHE A 56 14.22 -1.34 -10.76
CA PHE A 56 15.16 -1.94 -11.70
C PHE A 56 15.95 -0.87 -12.46
N SER A 57 15.37 0.31 -12.67
CA SER A 57 16.04 1.46 -13.32
C SER A 57 17.25 1.98 -12.54
N GLU A 58 17.38 1.68 -11.25
CA GLU A 58 18.52 2.03 -10.41
C GLU A 58 19.59 0.94 -10.35
N VAL A 59 19.21 -0.29 -10.71
CA VAL A 59 20.08 -1.48 -10.64
C VAL A 59 20.84 -1.69 -11.95
N PHE A 60 20.14 -1.54 -13.07
CA PHE A 60 20.75 -1.76 -14.40
C PHE A 60 21.41 -0.51 -14.94
N THR A 61 22.58 -0.68 -15.55
CA THR A 61 23.36 0.38 -16.23
C THR A 61 23.07 0.44 -17.71
N GLU A 62 22.80 -0.71 -18.31
CA GLU A 62 22.49 -0.80 -19.73
C GLU A 62 21.13 -0.17 -20.02
N THR A 63 21.07 0.58 -21.13
CA THR A 63 19.88 1.37 -21.48
C THR A 63 18.64 0.52 -21.74
N GLU A 64 18.83 -0.71 -22.21
CA GLU A 64 17.71 -1.61 -22.52
C GLU A 64 16.94 -2.03 -21.29
N GLU A 65 17.64 -2.39 -20.22
CA GLU A 65 17.05 -2.81 -18.96
C GLU A 65 16.68 -1.60 -18.09
N ARG A 66 17.57 -0.59 -18.00
CA ARG A 66 17.35 0.60 -17.18
C ARG A 66 16.10 1.37 -17.60
N ASP A 67 15.94 1.56 -18.92
CA ASP A 67 14.84 2.33 -19.51
C ASP A 67 13.74 1.39 -20.07
N TYR A 68 13.61 0.18 -19.50
CA TYR A 68 12.62 -0.79 -19.93
C TYR A 68 11.20 -0.23 -19.80
N CYS A 69 10.38 -0.50 -20.80
CA CYS A 69 8.98 -0.06 -20.88
C CYS A 69 8.09 -1.25 -21.31
N GLY A 70 7.25 -1.70 -20.42
CA GLY A 70 6.37 -2.85 -20.65
C GLY A 70 6.09 -3.65 -19.40
N ASP A 71 5.80 -4.94 -19.58
CA ASP A 71 5.46 -5.87 -18.52
C ASP A 71 6.69 -6.47 -17.84
N PHE A 72 6.63 -6.65 -16.54
CA PHE A 72 7.63 -7.36 -15.76
C PHE A 72 6.99 -7.96 -14.51
N TRP A 73 7.67 -8.92 -13.89
CA TRP A 73 7.13 -9.74 -12.85
C TRP A 73 8.07 -9.84 -11.66
N TYR A 74 7.48 -9.91 -10.47
CA TYR A 74 8.16 -10.23 -9.21
C TYR A 74 7.56 -11.48 -8.60
N GLU A 75 8.40 -12.25 -7.87
CA GLU A 75 7.95 -13.42 -7.13
C GLU A 75 8.75 -13.55 -5.83
N THR A 76 8.05 -13.87 -4.73
CA THR A 76 8.65 -14.25 -3.45
C THR A 76 7.77 -15.25 -2.73
N GLU A 77 8.28 -15.78 -1.63
CA GLU A 77 7.52 -16.63 -0.71
C GLU A 77 7.38 -15.97 0.65
N PHE A 78 6.27 -16.27 1.34
CA PHE A 78 6.04 -15.85 2.71
C PHE A 78 5.32 -16.95 3.50
N TYR A 79 5.42 -16.87 4.83
CA TYR A 79 4.73 -17.76 5.76
C TYR A 79 3.78 -16.93 6.63
N LEU A 80 2.61 -17.50 6.96
CA LEU A 80 1.73 -16.89 7.93
C LEU A 80 2.34 -16.96 9.35
N PRO A 81 2.11 -15.95 10.20
CA PRO A 81 2.47 -16.03 11.62
C PRO A 81 1.80 -17.22 12.30
N SER A 82 2.45 -17.81 13.30
CA SER A 82 1.94 -19.00 14.00
C SER A 82 0.58 -18.80 14.69
N ASP A 83 0.22 -17.55 14.97
CA ASP A 83 -1.04 -17.13 15.61
C ASP A 83 -2.07 -16.60 14.60
N HIS A 84 -1.98 -17.02 13.33
CA HIS A 84 -2.86 -16.55 12.22
C HIS A 84 -4.32 -16.99 12.37
N ALA A 85 -4.61 -18.06 13.10
CA ALA A 85 -5.94 -18.63 13.18
C ALA A 85 -7.00 -17.61 13.65
N GLY A 86 -8.07 -17.45 12.86
CA GLY A 86 -9.15 -16.51 13.15
C GLY A 86 -8.81 -15.03 12.90
N LYS A 87 -7.63 -14.74 12.34
CA LYS A 87 -7.21 -13.38 12.01
C LYS A 87 -7.27 -13.11 10.53
N LYS A 88 -7.32 -11.83 10.15
CA LYS A 88 -7.23 -11.35 8.78
C LYS A 88 -5.78 -11.17 8.37
N GLN A 89 -5.47 -11.50 7.11
CA GLN A 89 -4.13 -11.45 6.53
C GLN A 89 -4.12 -10.58 5.28
N TYR A 90 -3.24 -9.61 5.24
CA TYR A 90 -3.13 -8.68 4.11
C TYR A 90 -1.68 -8.58 3.65
N ILE A 91 -1.46 -8.52 2.34
CA ILE A 91 -0.20 -8.05 1.77
C ILE A 91 -0.38 -6.59 1.41
N ARG A 92 0.46 -5.71 2.01
CA ARG A 92 0.44 -4.27 1.74
C ARG A 92 1.74 -3.84 1.09
N PHE A 93 1.62 -3.40 -0.14
CA PHE A 93 2.71 -2.73 -0.86
C PHE A 93 2.63 -1.24 -0.57
N GLY A 94 3.74 -0.60 -0.23
CA GLY A 94 3.78 0.85 -0.04
C GLY A 94 3.58 1.61 -1.35
N SER A 95 4.01 1.03 -2.47
CA SER A 95 3.72 1.46 -3.85
C SER A 95 4.21 0.43 -4.86
N VAL A 96 3.57 0.39 -6.02
CA VAL A 96 3.97 -0.40 -7.19
C VAL A 96 3.74 0.44 -8.45
N THR A 97 4.77 0.65 -9.27
CA THR A 97 4.70 1.57 -10.41
C THR A 97 4.61 0.84 -11.75
N ASN A 98 3.55 1.04 -12.57
CA ASN A 98 2.40 1.94 -12.38
C ASN A 98 1.10 1.18 -12.17
N ARG A 99 0.93 0.05 -12.88
CA ARG A 99 -0.22 -0.87 -12.78
C ARG A 99 0.27 -2.21 -12.29
N CYS A 100 -0.49 -2.85 -11.44
CA CYS A 100 -0.12 -4.18 -10.98
C CYS A 100 -1.33 -5.10 -10.79
N ARG A 101 -1.02 -6.40 -10.84
CA ARG A 101 -1.87 -7.50 -10.41
C ARG A 101 -1.11 -8.33 -9.39
N VAL A 102 -1.71 -8.58 -8.26
CA VAL A 102 -1.12 -9.34 -7.17
C VAL A 102 -1.79 -10.71 -7.09
N TYR A 103 -1.00 -11.75 -7.10
CA TYR A 103 -1.46 -13.13 -7.02
C TYR A 103 -0.86 -13.79 -5.77
N CYS A 104 -1.71 -14.47 -5.01
CA CYS A 104 -1.30 -15.35 -3.91
C CYS A 104 -1.67 -16.78 -4.28
N ASN A 105 -0.69 -17.69 -4.30
CA ASN A 105 -0.88 -19.10 -4.68
C ASN A 105 -1.59 -19.28 -6.04
N GLY A 106 -1.32 -18.39 -7.00
CA GLY A 106 -1.93 -18.39 -8.33
C GLY A 106 -3.29 -17.68 -8.43
N VAL A 107 -3.90 -17.29 -7.31
CA VAL A 107 -5.20 -16.61 -7.26
C VAL A 107 -4.98 -15.09 -7.28
N LEU A 108 -5.69 -14.36 -8.16
CA LEU A 108 -5.69 -12.90 -8.20
C LEU A 108 -6.36 -12.35 -6.92
N VAL A 109 -5.62 -11.55 -6.14
CA VAL A 109 -6.08 -11.00 -4.86
C VAL A 109 -6.15 -9.47 -4.85
N ALA A 110 -5.47 -8.79 -5.78
CA ALA A 110 -5.62 -7.35 -5.98
C ALA A 110 -5.21 -6.91 -7.39
N GLU A 111 -5.83 -5.83 -7.85
CA GLU A 111 -5.41 -5.05 -9.02
C GLU A 111 -5.35 -3.57 -8.62
N HIS A 112 -4.37 -2.85 -9.14
CA HIS A 112 -4.22 -1.43 -8.85
C HIS A 112 -3.59 -0.68 -10.03
N GLU A 113 -4.01 0.57 -10.19
CA GLU A 113 -3.37 1.56 -11.06
C GLU A 113 -3.03 2.80 -10.25
N GLY A 114 -1.78 3.26 -10.34
CA GLY A 114 -1.26 4.40 -9.61
C GLY A 114 0.00 4.05 -8.81
N GLY A 115 1.14 4.63 -9.19
CA GLY A 115 2.46 4.23 -8.72
C GLY A 115 2.86 4.71 -7.32
N PHE A 116 2.04 5.54 -6.64
CA PHE A 116 2.48 6.23 -5.42
C PHE A 116 1.59 6.00 -4.20
N LEU A 117 0.46 5.34 -4.38
CA LEU A 117 -0.45 4.95 -3.30
C LEU A 117 -0.23 3.49 -2.88
N PRO A 118 -0.57 3.14 -1.63
CA PRO A 118 -0.49 1.77 -1.17
C PRO A 118 -1.46 0.84 -1.92
N VAL A 119 -1.03 -0.40 -2.14
CA VAL A 119 -1.87 -1.49 -2.63
C VAL A 119 -2.05 -2.49 -1.51
N VAL A 120 -3.30 -2.88 -1.22
CA VAL A 120 -3.62 -3.84 -0.17
C VAL A 120 -4.36 -5.03 -0.79
N ALA A 121 -3.81 -6.22 -0.62
CA ALA A 121 -4.38 -7.48 -1.06
C ALA A 121 -4.83 -8.29 0.16
N ASP A 122 -6.11 -8.61 0.27
CA ASP A 122 -6.62 -9.55 1.28
C ASP A 122 -6.27 -10.98 0.84
N VAL A 123 -5.44 -11.65 1.62
CA VAL A 123 -5.00 -13.04 1.36
C VAL A 123 -5.57 -14.01 2.41
N THR A 124 -6.49 -13.57 3.24
CA THR A 124 -7.05 -14.34 4.37
C THR A 124 -7.53 -15.72 3.96
N ASP A 125 -8.29 -15.81 2.87
CA ASP A 125 -8.95 -17.04 2.44
C ASP A 125 -8.13 -17.80 1.38
N VAL A 126 -6.97 -17.27 0.95
CA VAL A 126 -6.14 -17.81 -0.13
C VAL A 126 -4.80 -18.33 0.38
N ALA A 127 -4.28 -17.70 1.45
CA ALA A 127 -3.01 -18.11 2.02
C ALA A 127 -3.13 -19.44 2.78
N ALA A 128 -2.25 -20.38 2.49
CA ALA A 128 -2.15 -21.65 3.19
C ALA A 128 -1.66 -21.42 4.63
N ALA A 129 -2.32 -22.07 5.57
CA ALA A 129 -1.96 -22.02 6.99
C ALA A 129 -0.60 -22.64 7.27
N ASP A 130 -0.32 -23.76 6.64
CA ASP A 130 0.90 -24.52 6.80
C ASP A 130 1.73 -24.49 5.50
N GLY A 131 3.00 -24.08 5.63
CA GLY A 131 3.91 -24.04 4.51
C GLY A 131 4.08 -22.66 3.85
N PRO A 132 4.89 -22.61 2.77
CA PRO A 132 5.16 -21.39 2.05
C PRO A 132 3.95 -20.97 1.21
N ASN A 133 3.71 -19.66 1.16
CA ASN A 133 2.77 -19.03 0.24
C ASN A 133 3.56 -18.31 -0.84
N ARG A 134 3.23 -18.54 -2.10
CA ARG A 134 3.86 -17.87 -3.21
C ARG A 134 3.11 -16.58 -3.54
N LEU A 135 3.85 -15.48 -3.52
CA LEU A 135 3.37 -14.16 -3.89
C LEU A 135 3.98 -13.77 -5.24
N VAL A 136 3.13 -13.55 -6.24
CA VAL A 136 3.54 -13.13 -7.59
C VAL A 136 2.90 -11.81 -7.92
N VAL A 137 3.68 -10.89 -8.48
CA VAL A 137 3.20 -9.55 -8.86
C VAL A 137 3.55 -9.28 -10.32
N TRP A 138 2.53 -9.17 -11.16
CA TRP A 138 2.68 -8.59 -12.49
C TRP A 138 2.66 -7.08 -12.38
N VAL A 139 3.55 -6.42 -13.08
CA VAL A 139 3.64 -4.96 -13.14
C VAL A 139 3.77 -4.49 -14.57
N ASN A 140 3.18 -3.34 -14.90
CA ASN A 140 3.38 -2.65 -16.17
C ASN A 140 3.70 -1.18 -15.88
N ASN A 141 4.80 -0.67 -16.42
CA ASN A 141 5.25 0.70 -16.23
C ASN A 141 4.98 1.63 -17.41
N GLU A 142 4.21 1.21 -18.39
CA GLU A 142 3.84 2.05 -19.53
C GLU A 142 3.05 3.28 -19.09
N LEU A 143 3.49 4.47 -19.50
CA LEU A 143 2.81 5.73 -19.22
C LEU A 143 1.67 5.96 -20.20
N ASN A 144 0.65 6.69 -19.75
CA ASN A 144 -0.44 7.20 -20.58
C ASN A 144 -0.88 8.59 -20.07
N GLU A 145 -1.96 9.12 -20.60
CA GLU A 145 -2.49 10.44 -20.22
C GLU A 145 -3.11 10.47 -18.81
N THR A 146 -3.47 9.32 -18.25
CA THR A 146 -4.07 9.20 -16.91
C THR A 146 -3.11 8.64 -15.85
N SER A 147 -1.93 8.19 -16.25
CA SER A 147 -0.89 7.74 -15.29
C SER A 147 -0.24 8.91 -14.57
N MET A 148 0.46 8.65 -13.48
CA MET A 148 1.27 9.64 -12.76
C MET A 148 2.71 9.10 -12.63
N PRO A 149 3.72 9.75 -13.26
CA PRO A 149 3.58 10.90 -14.15
C PRO A 149 2.77 10.55 -15.40
N CYS A 150 2.06 11.53 -15.99
CA CYS A 150 1.42 11.33 -17.26
C CYS A 150 2.46 11.40 -18.39
N GLY A 151 2.19 10.68 -19.47
CA GLY A 151 3.13 10.55 -20.56
C GLY A 151 2.56 9.76 -21.73
N ALA A 152 3.45 9.25 -22.55
CA ALA A 152 3.12 8.34 -23.65
C ALA A 152 4.20 7.29 -23.83
N VAL A 153 3.84 6.17 -24.44
CA VAL A 153 4.80 5.19 -24.94
C VAL A 153 5.19 5.59 -26.36
N LYS A 154 6.49 5.64 -26.63
CA LYS A 154 7.06 5.87 -27.96
C LYS A 154 7.83 4.64 -28.40
N THR A 155 7.86 4.41 -29.71
CA THR A 155 8.68 3.36 -30.31
C THR A 155 9.91 3.99 -30.95
N THR A 156 11.09 3.50 -30.59
CA THR A 156 12.36 3.91 -31.18
C THR A 156 12.50 3.39 -32.63
N ARG A 157 13.52 3.85 -33.34
CA ARG A 157 13.84 3.35 -34.70
C ARG A 157 14.17 1.85 -34.71
N THR A 158 14.63 1.32 -33.60
CA THR A 158 14.94 -0.12 -33.42
C THR A 158 13.74 -0.97 -33.02
N GLY A 159 12.54 -0.37 -32.90
CA GLY A 159 11.32 -1.07 -32.48
C GLY A 159 11.13 -1.17 -30.96
N ARG A 160 12.08 -0.67 -30.15
CA ARG A 160 11.98 -0.68 -28.69
C ARG A 160 10.97 0.33 -28.19
N LYS A 161 10.10 -0.07 -27.24
CA LYS A 161 9.24 0.85 -26.51
C LYS A 161 10.05 1.63 -25.47
N ILE A 162 9.73 2.90 -25.29
CA ILE A 162 10.26 3.76 -24.24
C ILE A 162 9.15 4.62 -23.66
N ASN A 163 9.20 4.88 -22.36
CA ASN A 163 8.37 5.88 -21.73
C ASN A 163 8.84 7.30 -22.09
N ALA A 164 7.90 8.17 -22.41
CA ALA A 164 8.12 9.59 -22.69
C ALA A 164 7.22 10.41 -21.75
N PRO A 165 7.67 10.72 -20.52
CA PRO A 165 6.94 11.59 -19.60
C PRO A 165 6.72 12.99 -20.22
N TYR A 166 5.59 13.61 -19.91
CA TYR A 166 5.30 14.99 -20.36
C TYR A 166 5.99 16.05 -19.49
N PHE A 167 6.57 15.62 -18.38
CA PHE A 167 7.30 16.46 -17.44
C PHE A 167 8.73 15.94 -17.26
N ASP A 168 9.55 16.73 -16.60
CA ASP A 168 10.94 16.38 -16.28
C ASP A 168 11.00 15.39 -15.09
N PHE A 169 10.44 14.20 -15.30
CA PHE A 169 10.45 13.09 -14.34
C PHE A 169 11.00 11.82 -14.98
N PHE A 170 11.75 11.07 -14.22
CA PHE A 170 12.10 9.71 -14.57
C PHE A 170 11.02 8.75 -14.02
N ASN A 171 10.54 7.83 -14.87
CA ASN A 171 9.55 6.84 -14.47
C ASN A 171 10.24 5.60 -13.86
N PHE A 172 10.52 5.64 -12.57
CA PHE A 172 11.10 4.51 -11.84
C PHE A 172 10.09 3.37 -11.72
N GLY A 173 10.26 2.32 -12.54
CA GLY A 173 9.42 1.13 -12.52
C GLY A 173 9.80 0.17 -11.38
N GLY A 174 8.82 -0.48 -10.79
CA GLY A 174 9.05 -1.52 -9.81
C GLY A 174 8.27 -1.38 -8.49
N ILE A 175 8.67 -2.18 -7.51
CA ILE A 175 8.15 -2.14 -6.13
C ILE A 175 9.11 -1.28 -5.31
N HIS A 176 8.93 0.04 -5.32
CA HIS A 176 9.92 0.97 -4.76
C HIS A 176 9.66 1.41 -3.31
N ARG A 177 8.66 0.82 -2.65
CA ARG A 177 8.44 0.95 -1.20
C ARG A 177 8.24 -0.41 -0.57
N SER A 178 8.49 -0.48 0.74
CA SER A 178 8.40 -1.73 1.52
C SER A 178 7.09 -2.48 1.33
N VAL A 179 7.20 -3.80 1.34
CA VAL A 179 6.08 -4.75 1.31
C VAL A 179 5.92 -5.36 2.69
N TRP A 180 4.68 -5.50 3.13
CA TRP A 180 4.36 -5.98 4.46
C TRP A 180 3.30 -7.08 4.41
N LEU A 181 3.51 -8.13 5.19
CA LEU A 181 2.44 -9.00 5.64
C LEU A 181 1.86 -8.38 6.91
N VAL A 182 0.59 -7.96 6.83
CA VAL A 182 -0.13 -7.35 7.94
C VAL A 182 -1.21 -8.31 8.42
N GLN A 183 -1.17 -8.64 9.70
CA GLN A 183 -2.18 -9.45 10.35
C GLN A 183 -3.00 -8.59 11.31
N THR A 184 -4.32 -8.71 11.27
CA THR A 184 -5.22 -8.00 12.17
C THR A 184 -6.24 -8.95 12.80
N ASN A 185 -6.84 -8.53 13.89
CA ASN A 185 -8.07 -9.18 14.36
C ASN A 185 -9.18 -9.00 13.32
N PRO A 186 -10.24 -9.84 13.33
CA PRO A 186 -11.38 -9.68 12.43
C PRO A 186 -12.03 -8.30 12.54
N GLU A 187 -12.09 -7.76 13.75
CA GLU A 187 -12.59 -6.42 14.04
C GLU A 187 -11.40 -5.48 14.22
N ALA A 188 -11.09 -4.72 13.20
CA ALA A 188 -9.93 -3.81 13.18
C ALA A 188 -10.26 -2.55 12.39
N ILE A 189 -9.57 -1.45 12.71
CA ILE A 189 -9.61 -0.22 11.93
C ILE A 189 -8.88 -0.46 10.61
N GLN A 190 -9.56 -0.17 9.50
CA GLN A 190 -9.00 -0.30 8.15
C GLN A 190 -8.48 1.02 7.63
N ASP A 191 -9.18 2.11 7.95
CA ASP A 191 -8.82 3.45 7.53
C ASP A 191 -9.54 4.50 8.37
N TYR A 192 -9.10 5.74 8.27
CA TYR A 192 -9.78 6.87 8.89
C TYR A 192 -9.55 8.16 8.10
N THR A 193 -10.51 9.06 8.21
CA THR A 193 -10.41 10.44 7.72
C THR A 193 -10.64 11.38 8.89
N VAL A 194 -9.81 12.41 8.98
CA VAL A 194 -9.99 13.51 9.94
C VAL A 194 -9.80 14.82 9.20
N ASP A 195 -10.79 15.68 9.31
CA ASP A 195 -10.78 17.02 8.77
C ASP A 195 -11.27 18.02 9.83
N TYR A 196 -11.11 19.32 9.61
CA TYR A 196 -11.57 20.31 10.56
C TYR A 196 -11.99 21.61 9.89
N GLU A 197 -12.90 22.32 10.54
CA GLU A 197 -13.24 23.70 10.23
C GLU A 197 -13.15 24.56 11.49
N LEU A 198 -12.99 25.87 11.30
CA LEU A 198 -12.90 26.83 12.40
C LEU A 198 -14.22 27.60 12.50
N ASP A 199 -14.76 27.67 13.72
CA ASP A 199 -15.91 28.48 14.09
C ASP A 199 -15.48 29.51 15.15
N GLY A 200 -15.03 30.67 14.69
CA GLY A 200 -14.44 31.71 15.53
C GLY A 200 -13.12 31.24 16.16
N GLU A 201 -13.08 31.11 17.48
CA GLU A 201 -11.93 30.57 18.24
C GLU A 201 -12.02 29.05 18.43
N ASP A 202 -13.15 28.44 18.11
CA ASP A 202 -13.39 27.03 18.27
C ASP A 202 -13.01 26.25 17.00
N ALA A 203 -12.71 24.96 17.13
CA ALA A 203 -12.54 24.03 16.02
C ALA A 203 -13.57 22.91 16.08
N LEU A 204 -14.15 22.60 14.92
CA LEU A 204 -15.02 21.44 14.70
C LEU A 204 -14.20 20.40 13.94
N VAL A 205 -13.89 19.27 14.58
CA VAL A 205 -13.08 18.20 14.01
C VAL A 205 -14.03 17.08 13.57
N HIS A 206 -14.17 16.91 12.26
CA HIS A 206 -14.96 15.85 11.65
C HIS A 206 -14.13 14.60 11.49
N TYR A 207 -14.68 13.46 11.82
CA TYR A 207 -13.97 12.20 11.65
C TYR A 207 -14.87 11.12 11.06
N GLN A 208 -14.25 10.20 10.33
CA GLN A 208 -14.83 8.95 9.89
C GLN A 208 -13.80 7.84 10.08
N VAL A 209 -14.21 6.75 10.71
CA VAL A 209 -13.37 5.56 10.95
C VAL A 209 -14.00 4.36 10.25
N VAL A 210 -13.23 3.71 9.38
CA VAL A 210 -13.66 2.52 8.65
C VAL A 210 -13.12 1.28 9.36
N THR A 211 -14.00 0.33 9.65
CA THR A 211 -13.64 -0.90 10.36
C THR A 211 -14.05 -2.13 9.58
N ASN A 212 -13.35 -3.24 9.81
CA ASN A 212 -13.88 -4.56 9.49
C ASN A 212 -15.03 -4.88 10.46
N GLY A 213 -16.14 -5.36 9.90
CA GLY A 213 -17.27 -5.81 10.74
C GLY A 213 -18.01 -4.70 11.49
N GLU A 214 -18.99 -5.12 12.27
CA GLU A 214 -19.81 -4.27 13.13
C GLU A 214 -19.17 -4.19 14.52
N THR A 215 -18.53 -3.05 14.81
CA THR A 215 -17.86 -2.84 16.10
C THR A 215 -17.99 -1.39 16.52
N THR A 216 -17.96 -1.16 17.83
CA THR A 216 -17.97 0.18 18.40
C THR A 216 -16.57 0.79 18.32
N VAL A 217 -16.51 2.05 17.90
CA VAL A 217 -15.30 2.84 17.85
C VAL A 217 -15.38 3.93 18.90
N SER A 218 -14.35 4.04 19.73
CA SER A 218 -14.16 5.18 20.62
C SER A 218 -13.11 6.11 20.03
N VAL A 219 -13.39 7.42 20.02
CA VAL A 219 -12.45 8.42 19.53
C VAL A 219 -12.13 9.43 20.62
N ALA A 220 -10.88 9.88 20.65
CA ALA A 220 -10.42 10.94 21.56
C ALA A 220 -9.45 11.88 20.84
N LEU A 221 -9.62 13.16 21.10
CA LEU A 221 -8.67 14.21 20.71
C LEU A 221 -7.92 14.68 21.96
N ARG A 222 -6.59 14.70 21.88
CA ARG A 222 -5.72 15.09 22.99
C ARG A 222 -4.90 16.30 22.62
N ASP A 223 -4.67 17.16 23.61
CA ASP A 223 -3.77 18.30 23.48
C ASP A 223 -2.29 17.89 23.51
N ALA A 224 -1.38 18.87 23.34
CA ALA A 224 0.06 18.65 23.38
C ALA A 224 0.57 18.11 24.74
N LYS A 225 -0.22 18.16 25.81
CA LYS A 225 0.08 17.61 27.14
C LYS A 225 -0.50 16.21 27.33
N GLY A 226 -1.21 15.67 26.31
CA GLY A 226 -1.88 14.37 26.36
C GLY A 226 -3.24 14.40 27.09
N GLN A 227 -3.78 15.57 27.43
CA GLN A 227 -5.09 15.69 28.06
C GLN A 227 -6.20 15.56 27.02
N ILE A 228 -7.25 14.80 27.32
CA ILE A 228 -8.41 14.68 26.43
C ILE A 228 -9.14 16.03 26.42
N VAL A 229 -9.27 16.63 25.23
CA VAL A 229 -10.01 17.89 25.03
C VAL A 229 -11.38 17.64 24.40
N ALA A 230 -11.56 16.54 23.70
CA ALA A 230 -12.85 16.07 23.20
C ALA A 230 -12.84 14.56 22.98
N GLN A 231 -13.99 13.90 23.12
CA GLN A 231 -14.14 12.46 22.88
C GLN A 231 -15.57 12.14 22.44
N ALA A 232 -15.74 11.03 21.72
CA ALA A 232 -17.04 10.51 21.30
C ALA A 232 -16.98 9.00 21.07
N GLU A 233 -18.16 8.41 20.94
CA GLU A 233 -18.38 7.03 20.51
C GLU A 233 -19.02 7.05 19.11
N GLY A 234 -18.62 6.12 18.24
CA GLY A 234 -19.17 5.97 16.90
C GLY A 234 -18.09 6.02 15.81
N LYS A 235 -18.47 5.50 14.63
CA LYS A 235 -17.57 5.43 13.45
C LYS A 235 -17.43 6.77 12.74
N GLU A 236 -18.33 7.70 12.96
CA GLU A 236 -18.31 9.04 12.39
C GLU A 236 -18.89 10.06 13.36
N GLY A 237 -18.47 11.31 13.22
CA GLY A 237 -18.98 12.38 14.07
C GLY A 237 -18.15 13.65 14.00
N THR A 238 -18.47 14.58 14.93
CA THR A 238 -17.77 15.85 15.07
C THR A 238 -17.36 16.07 16.52
N LEU A 239 -16.10 16.38 16.75
CA LEU A 239 -15.55 16.77 18.04
C LEU A 239 -15.39 18.29 18.08
N LYS A 240 -15.95 18.94 19.09
CA LYS A 240 -15.76 20.40 19.31
C LYS A 240 -14.57 20.62 20.25
N VAL A 241 -13.67 21.50 19.84
CA VAL A 241 -12.55 21.98 20.67
C VAL A 241 -12.74 23.47 20.90
N GLU A 242 -13.10 23.83 22.11
CA GLU A 242 -13.27 25.23 22.50
C GLU A 242 -11.91 25.93 22.60
N LYS A 243 -11.81 27.16 22.07
CA LYS A 243 -10.61 27.98 22.04
C LYS A 243 -9.38 27.20 21.56
N ALA A 244 -9.50 26.60 20.37
CA ALA A 244 -8.49 25.74 19.79
C ALA A 244 -7.15 26.47 19.63
N HIS A 245 -6.09 25.82 20.08
CA HIS A 245 -4.72 26.32 19.89
C HIS A 245 -4.26 25.98 18.47
N LEU A 246 -4.24 26.98 17.60
CA LEU A 246 -3.92 26.76 16.17
C LEU A 246 -2.42 26.67 15.95
N TRP A 247 -2.04 25.82 14.99
CA TRP A 247 -0.67 25.75 14.48
C TRP A 247 -0.25 27.12 13.88
N LYS A 248 0.94 27.57 14.19
CA LYS A 248 1.54 28.79 13.63
C LYS A 248 3.00 28.52 13.30
N VAL A 249 3.55 29.28 12.34
CA VAL A 249 4.99 29.28 12.07
C VAL A 249 5.74 29.58 13.35
N ARG A 250 6.73 28.73 13.69
CA ARG A 250 7.53 28.73 14.94
C ARG A 250 6.75 28.35 16.21
N ASN A 251 5.49 27.99 16.09
CA ASN A 251 4.68 27.42 17.16
C ASN A 251 3.81 26.30 16.60
N ALA A 252 4.46 25.18 16.31
CA ALA A 252 3.84 23.98 15.71
C ALA A 252 3.05 23.20 16.78
N TYR A 253 1.91 23.74 17.19
CA TYR A 253 1.03 23.05 18.12
C TYR A 253 0.24 21.98 17.39
N LEU A 254 0.23 20.77 17.93
CA LEU A 254 -0.49 19.63 17.35
C LEU A 254 -1.41 18.99 18.39
N TYR A 255 -2.55 18.53 17.94
CA TYR A 255 -3.43 17.62 18.65
C TYR A 255 -3.21 16.20 18.18
N THR A 256 -3.48 15.22 19.04
CA THR A 256 -3.41 13.80 18.69
C THR A 256 -4.83 13.25 18.65
N PHE A 257 -5.26 12.82 17.46
CA PHE A 257 -6.50 12.05 17.29
C PHE A 257 -6.19 10.57 17.51
N THR A 258 -7.02 9.91 18.31
CA THR A 258 -6.94 8.48 18.56
C THR A 258 -8.29 7.84 18.28
N ALA A 259 -8.32 6.81 17.45
CA ALA A 259 -9.49 5.94 17.28
C ALA A 259 -9.14 4.55 17.81
N THR A 260 -10.08 3.93 18.52
CA THR A 260 -9.86 2.64 19.18
C THR A 260 -11.06 1.73 18.96
N VAL A 261 -10.78 0.47 18.63
CA VAL A 261 -11.77 -0.63 18.56
C VAL A 261 -11.51 -1.61 19.69
N GLY A 262 -12.52 -1.86 20.51
CA GLY A 262 -12.34 -2.66 21.71
C GLY A 262 -11.41 -1.96 22.72
N THR A 263 -10.42 -2.68 23.24
CA THR A 263 -9.48 -2.12 24.23
C THR A 263 -8.22 -1.50 23.63
N VAL A 264 -7.81 -1.96 22.45
CA VAL A 264 -6.63 -1.44 21.72
C VAL A 264 -6.72 -1.85 20.24
N ASP A 265 -6.85 -0.90 19.35
CA ASP A 265 -6.50 -1.06 17.94
C ASP A 265 -6.01 0.27 17.36
#